data_a7b1a6d2534674f47f141ce04c8acb81
#
_entry.id   a7b1a6d2534674f47f141ce04c8acb81
#
_cell.length_a   1.000
_cell.length_b   1.000
_cell.length_c   1.000
_cell.angle_alpha   90.00
_cell.angle_beta   90.00
_cell.angle_gamma   90.00
#
_symmetry.space_group_name_H-M   'P 1'
#
loop_
_entity.id
_entity.type
_entity.pdbx_description
1 polymer ?
#
loop_
_entity_poly.entity_id
_entity_poly.type
_entity_poly.pdbx_seq_one_letter_code
_entity_poly.pdbx_strand_id
1 'polypeptide(L)'
;MTQHDQSKPQESLNIVIVGHVDHGKSTLVGRLYADTGSLPEGKVEKVQAICRQQGKEFEYAFLFDAFLEEQEQGITIDTARTFFIWNGRQYIIIDAPGHKEFLKNMISGAARAEAALLLIDALEGVREQSRKHGYLLSLLGVTQFAVVVNKMDLVGYRQDVFDGIEKEYREFLGQFRAVPQQ
;
A
#
# COMPACT_ATOMS: atom_id res chain seq x y z
N MET A 1 4.73 -17.74 39.04
CA MET A 1 5.55 -16.53 38.77
C MET A 1 5.99 -16.62 37.31
N THR A 2 5.15 -16.12 36.45
CA THR A 2 5.40 -16.07 35.00
C THR A 2 6.01 -14.71 34.67
N GLN A 3 7.27 -14.72 34.27
CA GLN A 3 8.00 -13.55 33.83
C GLN A 3 7.28 -12.97 32.58
N HIS A 4 6.78 -11.78 32.69
CA HIS A 4 6.43 -10.94 31.54
C HIS A 4 7.74 -10.62 30.82
N ASP A 5 7.92 -11.24 29.67
CA ASP A 5 8.93 -10.86 28.69
C ASP A 5 8.60 -9.42 28.23
N GLN A 6 9.38 -8.47 28.74
CA GLN A 6 9.35 -7.08 28.25
C GLN A 6 10.05 -7.10 26.90
N SER A 7 9.30 -7.44 25.84
CA SER A 7 9.77 -7.30 24.46
C SER A 7 10.18 -5.85 24.23
N LYS A 8 11.43 -5.68 23.73
CA LYS A 8 11.95 -4.40 23.23
C LYS A 8 10.90 -3.74 22.32
N PRO A 9 10.80 -2.40 22.31
CA PRO A 9 9.90 -1.73 21.39
C PRO A 9 10.22 -2.22 19.98
N GLN A 10 9.22 -2.83 19.36
CA GLN A 10 9.34 -3.37 18.01
C GLN A 10 9.58 -2.18 17.08
N GLU A 11 10.71 -2.17 16.36
CA GLU A 11 10.97 -1.10 15.38
C GLU A 11 9.80 -1.03 14.40
N SER A 12 9.16 0.11 14.33
CA SER A 12 8.06 0.35 13.38
C SER A 12 8.56 1.15 12.20
N LEU A 13 8.00 0.88 11.02
CA LEU A 13 8.23 1.65 9.81
C LEU A 13 6.89 2.18 9.28
N ASN A 14 6.81 3.49 9.14
CA ASN A 14 5.64 4.14 8.55
C ASN A 14 5.77 4.16 7.03
N ILE A 15 4.82 3.51 6.34
CA ILE A 15 4.81 3.40 4.87
C ILE A 15 3.56 4.07 4.35
N VAL A 16 3.70 4.97 3.39
CA VAL A 16 2.58 5.49 2.60
C VAL A 16 2.46 4.73 1.29
N ILE A 17 1.24 4.34 0.93
CA ILE A 17 0.96 3.68 -0.35
C ILE A 17 0.23 4.66 -1.25
N VAL A 18 0.83 4.95 -2.40
CA VAL A 18 0.31 5.90 -3.39
C VAL A 18 0.18 5.25 -4.77
N GLY A 19 -0.71 5.77 -5.59
CA GLY A 19 -0.96 5.30 -6.94
C GLY A 19 -2.33 5.79 -7.41
N HIS A 20 -2.56 5.75 -8.73
CA HIS A 20 -3.84 6.17 -9.29
C HIS A 20 -5.00 5.27 -8.81
N VAL A 21 -6.23 5.72 -8.98
CA VAL A 21 -7.43 4.90 -8.78
C VAL A 21 -7.29 3.65 -9.64
N ASP A 22 -7.76 2.53 -9.14
CA ASP A 22 -7.73 1.22 -9.81
C ASP A 22 -6.34 0.61 -10.09
N HIS A 23 -5.24 1.25 -9.64
CA HIS A 23 -3.89 0.66 -9.72
C HIS A 23 -3.65 -0.50 -8.74
N GLY A 24 -4.66 -0.85 -7.92
CA GLY A 24 -4.64 -2.02 -7.04
C GLY A 24 -4.04 -1.81 -5.65
N LYS A 25 -4.11 -0.59 -5.10
CA LYS A 25 -3.64 -0.28 -3.73
C LYS A 25 -4.32 -1.17 -2.69
N SER A 26 -5.65 -1.19 -2.66
CA SER A 26 -6.43 -2.02 -1.72
C SER A 26 -6.13 -3.50 -1.89
N THR A 27 -5.96 -3.97 -3.13
CA THR A 27 -5.58 -5.35 -3.45
C THR A 27 -4.20 -5.69 -2.86
N LEU A 28 -3.21 -4.81 -3.05
CA LEU A 28 -1.87 -4.99 -2.48
C LEU A 28 -1.92 -5.06 -0.96
N VAL A 29 -2.62 -4.13 -0.32
CA VAL A 29 -2.75 -4.09 1.14
C VAL A 29 -3.45 -5.35 1.66
N GLY A 30 -4.58 -5.71 1.07
CA GLY A 30 -5.32 -6.93 1.44
C GLY A 30 -4.47 -8.19 1.27
N ARG A 31 -3.63 -8.25 0.23
CA ARG A 31 -2.70 -9.34 0.00
C ARG A 31 -1.59 -9.38 1.06
N LEU A 32 -0.99 -8.22 1.39
CA LEU A 32 0.02 -8.12 2.45
C LEU A 32 -0.53 -8.62 3.78
N TYR A 33 -1.75 -8.25 4.15
CA TYR A 33 -2.38 -8.74 5.38
C TYR A 33 -2.60 -10.25 5.37
N ALA A 34 -3.07 -10.80 4.26
CA ALA A 34 -3.30 -12.23 4.15
C ALA A 34 -1.97 -13.02 4.22
N ASP A 35 -0.95 -12.60 3.47
CA ASP A 35 0.32 -13.31 3.37
C ASP A 35 1.19 -13.19 4.64
N THR A 36 1.04 -12.11 5.41
CA THR A 36 1.75 -11.92 6.68
C THR A 36 1.01 -12.48 7.90
N GLY A 37 -0.19 -13.05 7.70
CA GLY A 37 -1.02 -13.55 8.80
C GLY A 37 -1.46 -12.45 9.78
N SER A 38 -1.54 -11.21 9.31
CA SER A 38 -1.88 -10.05 10.16
C SER A 38 -3.40 -9.82 10.28
N LEU A 39 -4.20 -10.66 9.61
CA LEU A 39 -5.65 -10.68 9.76
C LEU A 39 -6.07 -11.58 10.92
N PRO A 40 -7.21 -11.27 11.59
CA PRO A 40 -7.81 -12.18 12.54
C PRO A 40 -8.09 -13.55 11.92
N GLU A 41 -7.95 -14.61 12.72
CA GLU A 41 -8.21 -15.98 12.29
C GLU A 41 -9.64 -16.13 11.72
N GLY A 42 -9.77 -16.82 10.59
CA GLY A 42 -11.06 -17.03 9.90
C GLY A 42 -11.57 -15.82 9.09
N LYS A 43 -10.84 -14.70 9.06
CA LYS A 43 -11.29 -13.49 8.34
C LYS A 43 -11.35 -13.69 6.84
N VAL A 44 -10.32 -14.35 6.28
CA VAL A 44 -10.25 -14.62 4.83
C VAL A 44 -11.44 -15.50 4.41
N GLU A 45 -11.68 -16.58 5.15
CA GLU A 45 -12.78 -17.53 4.92
C GLU A 45 -14.14 -16.84 5.01
N LYS A 46 -14.30 -15.95 5.99
CA LYS A 46 -15.55 -15.17 6.17
C LYS A 46 -15.81 -14.28 4.95
N VAL A 47 -14.83 -13.53 4.49
CA VAL A 47 -14.99 -12.66 3.31
C VAL A 47 -15.24 -13.48 2.06
N GLN A 48 -14.53 -14.60 1.87
CA GLN A 48 -14.78 -15.53 0.77
C GLN A 48 -16.20 -16.10 0.78
N ALA A 49 -16.72 -16.41 1.96
CA ALA A 49 -18.10 -16.90 2.09
C ALA A 49 -19.13 -15.83 1.70
N ILE A 50 -18.90 -14.57 2.11
CA ILE A 50 -19.75 -13.43 1.73
C ILE A 50 -19.71 -13.21 0.21
N CYS A 51 -18.54 -13.23 -0.41
CA CYS A 51 -18.41 -13.11 -1.87
C CYS A 51 -19.20 -14.20 -2.61
N ARG A 52 -19.07 -15.47 -2.16
CA ARG A 52 -19.83 -16.58 -2.73
C ARG A 52 -21.35 -16.40 -2.60
N GLN A 53 -21.83 -15.93 -1.45
CA GLN A 53 -23.25 -15.65 -1.25
C GLN A 53 -23.77 -14.52 -2.16
N GLN A 54 -22.91 -13.55 -2.47
CA GLN A 54 -23.24 -12.44 -3.37
C GLN A 54 -22.99 -12.75 -4.85
N GLY A 55 -22.54 -13.95 -5.20
CA GLY A 55 -22.19 -14.33 -6.56
C GLY A 55 -21.01 -13.54 -7.15
N LYS A 56 -20.12 -13.03 -6.29
CA LYS A 56 -18.93 -12.27 -6.68
C LYS A 56 -17.68 -13.14 -6.56
N GLU A 57 -16.73 -12.91 -7.45
CA GLU A 57 -15.39 -13.47 -7.33
C GLU A 57 -14.67 -12.84 -6.13
N PHE A 58 -13.87 -13.64 -5.42
CA PHE A 58 -13.10 -13.15 -4.28
C PHE A 58 -11.92 -12.29 -4.78
N GLU A 59 -11.79 -11.09 -4.21
CA GLU A 59 -10.66 -10.19 -4.42
C GLU A 59 -10.03 -9.80 -3.08
N TYR A 60 -8.71 -9.69 -3.05
CA TYR A 60 -7.99 -9.24 -1.85
C TYR A 60 -8.34 -7.82 -1.40
N ALA A 61 -8.81 -6.97 -2.32
CA ALA A 61 -9.32 -5.64 -2.00
C ALA A 61 -10.46 -5.71 -0.98
N PHE A 62 -11.37 -6.69 -1.09
CA PHE A 62 -12.49 -6.88 -0.16
C PHE A 62 -12.05 -7.22 1.27
N LEU A 63 -10.86 -7.82 1.44
CA LEU A 63 -10.30 -8.02 2.79
C LEU A 63 -9.97 -6.69 3.45
N PHE A 64 -9.38 -5.79 2.69
CA PHE A 64 -9.00 -4.47 3.19
C PHE A 64 -10.25 -3.61 3.47
N ASP A 65 -11.21 -3.58 2.56
CA ASP A 65 -12.46 -2.83 2.71
C ASP A 65 -13.25 -3.34 3.93
N ALA A 66 -13.42 -4.66 4.09
CA ALA A 66 -14.07 -5.26 5.24
C ALA A 66 -13.32 -5.01 6.56
N PHE A 67 -12.00 -4.85 6.51
CA PHE A 67 -11.20 -4.50 7.68
C PHE A 67 -11.42 -3.04 8.08
N LEU A 68 -11.47 -2.12 7.12
CA LEU A 68 -11.75 -0.70 7.36
C LEU A 68 -13.17 -0.50 7.91
N GLU A 69 -14.17 -1.15 7.34
CA GLU A 69 -15.57 -1.08 7.82
C GLU A 69 -15.69 -1.54 9.29
N GLU A 70 -15.00 -2.59 9.69
CA GLU A 70 -15.01 -3.05 11.08
C GLU A 70 -14.30 -2.08 12.02
N GLN A 71 -13.25 -1.40 11.57
CA GLN A 71 -12.58 -0.36 12.36
C GLN A 71 -13.46 0.88 12.53
N GLU A 72 -14.18 1.29 11.51
CA GLU A 72 -15.11 2.43 11.58
C GLU A 72 -16.30 2.16 12.51
N GLN A 73 -16.77 0.91 12.58
CA GLN A 73 -17.85 0.50 13.48
C GLN A 73 -17.41 0.31 14.94
N GLY A 74 -16.13 0.11 15.18
CA GLY A 74 -15.53 -0.02 16.51
C GLY A 74 -15.02 1.31 17.01
N ILE A 75 -15.91 2.14 17.54
CA ILE A 75 -15.71 3.37 18.28
C ILE A 75 -14.27 3.55 18.81
N THR A 76 -13.38 4.07 18.01
CA THR A 76 -12.21 4.82 18.51
C THR A 76 -11.73 5.76 17.40
N ILE A 77 -11.90 7.04 17.63
CA ILE A 77 -11.45 8.16 16.81
C ILE A 77 -9.92 8.27 16.97
N ASP A 78 -9.20 7.33 16.42
CA ASP A 78 -7.79 7.54 16.14
C ASP A 78 -7.53 7.05 14.72
N THR A 79 -6.92 7.88 13.91
CA THR A 79 -6.62 7.63 12.49
C THR A 79 -6.32 6.15 12.28
N ALA A 80 -7.16 5.45 11.51
CA ALA A 80 -7.07 4.00 11.30
C ALA A 80 -5.67 3.62 10.81
N ARG A 81 -4.80 3.33 11.76
CA ARG A 81 -3.45 2.85 11.48
C ARG A 81 -3.57 1.37 11.20
N THR A 82 -3.63 1.05 9.95
CA THR A 82 -3.51 -0.33 9.50
C THR A 82 -2.05 -0.75 9.55
N PHE A 83 -1.74 -1.90 10.14
CA PHE A 83 -0.36 -2.37 10.25
C PHE A 83 -0.28 -3.88 9.99
N PHE A 84 0.85 -4.33 9.52
CA PHE A 84 1.20 -5.74 9.45
C PHE A 84 2.58 -5.99 10.08
N ILE A 85 2.85 -7.25 10.44
CA ILE A 85 4.12 -7.64 11.04
C ILE A 85 4.83 -8.59 10.08
N TRP A 86 6.07 -8.28 9.75
CA TRP A 86 6.91 -9.13 8.93
C TRP A 86 8.33 -9.19 9.50
N ASN A 87 8.85 -10.41 9.68
CA ASN A 87 10.18 -10.66 10.27
C ASN A 87 10.42 -9.91 11.58
N GLY A 88 9.41 -9.84 12.46
CA GLY A 88 9.52 -9.19 13.76
C GLY A 88 9.49 -7.66 13.72
N ARG A 89 9.30 -7.04 12.56
CA ARG A 89 9.14 -5.59 12.39
C ARG A 89 7.69 -5.23 12.09
N GLN A 90 7.22 -4.15 12.69
CA GLN A 90 5.89 -3.63 12.45
C GLN A 90 5.92 -2.60 11.29
N TYR A 91 5.05 -2.76 10.34
CA TYR A 91 4.87 -1.86 9.20
C TYR A 91 3.50 -1.18 9.33
N ILE A 92 3.51 0.12 9.54
CA ILE A 92 2.29 0.92 9.68
C ILE A 92 1.96 1.50 8.31
N ILE A 93 0.82 1.10 7.76
CA ILE A 93 0.35 1.62 6.48
C ILE A 93 -0.44 2.89 6.75
N ILE A 94 0.03 3.96 6.15
CA ILE A 94 -0.69 5.22 6.10
C ILE A 94 -1.45 5.22 4.78
N ASP A 95 -2.76 4.95 4.84
CA ASP A 95 -3.58 4.97 3.63
C ASP A 95 -3.76 6.41 3.16
N ALA A 96 -3.59 6.60 1.87
CA ALA A 96 -3.95 7.83 1.19
C ALA A 96 -5.22 7.55 0.36
N PRO A 97 -6.44 7.76 0.92
CA PRO A 97 -7.66 7.47 0.19
C PRO A 97 -7.68 8.24 -1.13
N GLY A 98 -7.91 7.49 -2.21
CA GLY A 98 -7.95 8.07 -3.53
C GLY A 98 -9.27 8.78 -3.75
N HIS A 99 -9.37 10.07 -3.76
CA HIS A 99 -10.17 10.88 -4.66
C HIS A 99 -9.89 12.38 -4.50
N LYS A 100 -10.55 13.19 -3.83
CA LYS A 100 -10.35 14.66 -3.83
C LYS A 100 -9.66 15.19 -2.57
N GLU A 101 -9.64 14.40 -1.51
CA GLU A 101 -8.92 14.71 -0.27
C GLU A 101 -7.46 14.23 -0.28
N PHE A 102 -7.07 13.55 -1.36
CA PHE A 102 -5.79 12.88 -1.54
C PHE A 102 -4.58 13.76 -1.22
N LEU A 103 -4.55 14.98 -1.71
CA LEU A 103 -3.44 15.91 -1.48
C LEU A 103 -3.29 16.27 0.01
N LYS A 104 -4.38 16.54 0.69
CA LYS A 104 -4.37 16.95 2.11
C LYS A 104 -3.97 15.79 3.02
N ASN A 105 -4.54 14.61 2.80
CA ASN A 105 -4.26 13.41 3.57
C ASN A 105 -2.88 12.84 3.24
N MET A 106 -2.45 12.91 1.97
CA MET A 106 -1.10 12.54 1.56
C MET A 106 -0.06 13.46 2.18
N ILE A 107 -0.28 14.76 2.23
CA ILE A 107 0.66 15.70 2.87
C ILE A 107 0.78 15.40 4.36
N SER A 108 -0.33 15.17 5.05
CA SER A 108 -0.30 14.83 6.49
C SER A 108 0.25 13.44 6.79
N GLY A 109 -0.03 12.46 5.93
CA GLY A 109 0.46 11.09 6.03
C GLY A 109 1.92 10.95 5.64
N ALA A 110 2.30 11.46 4.46
CA ALA A 110 3.66 11.36 3.95
C ALA A 110 4.67 12.18 4.78
N ALA A 111 4.23 13.26 5.45
CA ALA A 111 5.08 13.97 6.40
C ALA A 111 5.52 13.12 7.61
N ARG A 112 4.88 11.97 7.84
CA ARG A 112 5.22 10.99 8.88
C ARG A 112 5.75 9.68 8.30
N ALA A 113 5.70 9.53 6.97
CA ALA A 113 6.14 8.30 6.31
C ALA A 113 7.67 8.30 6.17
N GLU A 114 8.26 7.19 6.54
CA GLU A 114 9.69 6.92 6.38
C GLU A 114 9.97 6.30 5.02
N ALA A 115 8.96 5.61 4.46
CA ALA A 115 9.04 4.99 3.14
C ALA A 115 7.70 5.13 2.38
N ALA A 116 7.76 4.95 1.07
CA ALA A 116 6.59 4.95 0.22
C ALA A 116 6.58 3.76 -0.76
N LEU A 117 5.38 3.24 -1.05
CA LEU A 117 5.14 2.34 -2.17
C LEU A 117 4.30 3.09 -3.22
N LEU A 118 4.82 3.23 -4.42
CA LEU A 118 4.11 3.85 -5.54
C LEU A 118 3.71 2.77 -6.54
N LEU A 119 2.40 2.64 -6.79
CA LEU A 119 1.86 1.65 -7.71
C LEU A 119 1.64 2.25 -9.09
N ILE A 120 2.11 1.52 -10.11
CA ILE A 120 1.85 1.78 -11.53
C ILE A 120 1.19 0.54 -12.13
N ASP A 121 0.06 0.72 -12.81
CA ASP A 121 -0.58 -0.33 -13.58
C ASP A 121 0.25 -0.63 -14.85
N ALA A 122 0.61 -1.89 -15.06
CA ALA A 122 1.44 -2.31 -16.19
C ALA A 122 0.79 -2.05 -17.55
N LEU A 123 -0.55 -2.12 -17.62
CA LEU A 123 -1.29 -1.87 -18.86
C LEU A 123 -1.34 -0.37 -19.19
N GLU A 124 -1.47 0.46 -18.16
CA GLU A 124 -1.56 1.91 -18.35
C GLU A 124 -0.19 2.61 -18.48
N GLY A 125 0.86 2.02 -17.90
CA GLY A 125 2.19 2.62 -17.86
C GLY A 125 2.28 3.86 -16.98
N VAL A 126 3.32 4.67 -17.21
CA VAL A 126 3.57 5.89 -16.46
C VAL A 126 2.60 6.99 -16.90
N ARG A 127 1.69 7.36 -16.01
CA ARG A 127 0.70 8.43 -16.21
C ARG A 127 1.12 9.73 -15.51
N GLU A 128 0.46 10.81 -15.86
CA GLU A 128 0.66 12.12 -15.21
C GLU A 128 0.47 12.04 -13.69
N GLN A 129 -0.50 11.24 -13.23
CA GLN A 129 -0.75 11.04 -11.81
C GLN A 129 0.41 10.30 -11.11
N SER A 130 1.01 9.29 -11.76
CA SER A 130 2.20 8.60 -11.22
C SER A 130 3.36 9.59 -11.05
N ARG A 131 3.55 10.49 -12.01
CA ARG A 131 4.56 11.56 -11.94
C ARG A 131 4.25 12.55 -10.82
N LYS A 132 2.99 13.00 -10.69
CA LYS A 132 2.57 13.88 -9.59
C LYS A 132 2.84 13.26 -8.21
N HIS A 133 2.55 11.97 -8.04
CA HIS A 133 2.82 11.26 -6.79
C HIS A 133 4.32 11.22 -6.47
N GLY A 134 5.17 10.85 -7.43
CA GLY A 134 6.61 10.84 -7.24
C GLY A 134 7.17 12.22 -6.90
N TYR A 135 6.71 13.26 -7.59
CA TYR A 135 7.10 14.64 -7.31
C TYR A 135 6.71 15.06 -5.88
N LEU A 136 5.47 14.77 -5.47
CA LEU A 136 4.98 15.10 -4.12
C LEU A 136 5.74 14.35 -3.02
N LEU A 137 6.03 13.07 -3.20
CA LEU A 137 6.86 12.30 -2.27
C LEU A 137 8.24 12.93 -2.11
N SER A 138 8.85 13.36 -3.22
CA SER A 138 10.14 14.06 -3.21
C SER A 138 10.06 15.38 -2.45
N LEU A 139 9.02 16.21 -2.68
CA LEU A 139 8.81 17.47 -1.98
C LEU A 139 8.61 17.28 -0.47
N LEU A 140 7.97 16.18 -0.06
CA LEU A 140 7.73 15.85 1.35
C LEU A 140 8.94 15.21 2.02
N GLY A 141 10.05 15.06 1.30
CA GLY A 141 11.30 14.53 1.84
C GLY A 141 11.30 13.01 2.03
N VAL A 142 10.35 12.29 1.45
CA VAL A 142 10.37 10.82 1.46
C VAL A 142 11.45 10.35 0.48
N THR A 143 12.57 9.89 1.03
CA THR A 143 13.75 9.49 0.24
C THR A 143 13.78 7.99 -0.06
N GLN A 144 13.07 7.20 0.74
CA GLN A 144 12.98 5.75 0.56
C GLN A 144 11.63 5.42 -0.06
N PHE A 145 11.61 5.05 -1.34
CA PHE A 145 10.40 4.53 -1.95
C PHE A 145 10.70 3.44 -2.98
N ALA A 146 9.74 2.52 -3.11
CA ALA A 146 9.75 1.50 -4.13
C ALA A 146 8.60 1.76 -5.12
N VAL A 147 8.87 1.46 -6.38
CA VAL A 147 7.85 1.47 -7.43
C VAL A 147 7.41 0.04 -7.69
N VAL A 148 6.10 -0.19 -7.58
CA VAL A 148 5.49 -1.49 -7.83
C VAL A 148 4.76 -1.44 -9.16
N VAL A 149 5.25 -2.15 -10.15
CA VAL A 149 4.54 -2.36 -11.42
C VAL A 149 3.54 -3.48 -11.22
N ASN A 150 2.27 -3.11 -11.09
CA ASN A 150 1.18 -4.01 -10.75
C ASN A 150 0.41 -4.47 -11.99
N LYS A 151 -0.40 -5.53 -11.84
CA LYS A 151 -1.23 -6.11 -12.89
C LYS A 151 -0.43 -6.59 -14.11
N MET A 152 0.75 -7.14 -13.86
CA MET A 152 1.60 -7.71 -14.90
C MET A 152 0.95 -8.87 -15.65
N ASP A 153 -0.03 -9.54 -15.05
CA ASP A 153 -0.88 -10.56 -15.68
C ASP A 153 -1.63 -10.02 -16.89
N LEU A 154 -2.11 -8.77 -16.85
CA LEU A 154 -2.84 -8.15 -17.96
C LEU A 154 -1.98 -7.89 -19.20
N VAL A 155 -0.66 -7.87 -19.01
CA VAL A 155 0.32 -7.71 -20.11
C VAL A 155 1.12 -9.00 -20.36
N GLY A 156 0.63 -10.15 -19.86
CA GLY A 156 1.26 -11.46 -20.04
C GLY A 156 2.64 -11.57 -19.40
N TYR A 157 2.90 -10.86 -18.30
CA TYR A 157 4.18 -10.81 -17.59
C TYR A 157 5.38 -10.44 -18.48
N ARG A 158 5.15 -9.63 -19.49
CA ARG A 158 6.18 -9.22 -20.45
C ARG A 158 7.25 -8.37 -19.79
N GLN A 159 8.50 -8.83 -19.86
CA GLN A 159 9.66 -8.15 -19.29
C GLN A 159 9.91 -6.79 -19.95
N ASP A 160 9.73 -6.67 -21.26
CA ASP A 160 9.92 -5.41 -21.99
C ASP A 160 8.95 -4.31 -21.56
N VAL A 161 7.73 -4.66 -21.11
CA VAL A 161 6.78 -3.72 -20.54
C VAL A 161 7.30 -3.21 -19.19
N PHE A 162 7.76 -4.12 -18.33
CA PHE A 162 8.34 -3.76 -17.05
C PHE A 162 9.56 -2.84 -17.21
N ASP A 163 10.51 -3.25 -18.05
CA ASP A 163 11.74 -2.48 -18.31
C ASP A 163 11.44 -1.09 -18.88
N GLY A 164 10.43 -1.00 -19.74
CA GLY A 164 9.97 0.29 -20.29
C GLY A 164 9.45 1.23 -19.22
N ILE A 165 8.59 0.73 -18.32
CA ILE A 165 8.04 1.51 -17.20
C ILE A 165 9.13 1.90 -16.21
N GLU A 166 10.03 0.95 -15.88
CA GLU A 166 11.16 1.21 -14.98
C GLU A 166 12.05 2.32 -15.53
N LYS A 167 12.47 2.20 -16.78
CA LYS A 167 13.32 3.19 -17.45
C LYS A 167 12.67 4.57 -17.46
N GLU A 168 11.43 4.66 -17.94
CA GLU A 168 10.70 5.92 -18.03
C GLU A 168 10.56 6.60 -16.67
N TYR A 169 10.21 5.82 -15.65
CA TYR A 169 9.99 6.38 -14.31
C TYR A 169 11.30 6.75 -13.62
N ARG A 170 12.39 5.98 -13.81
CA ARG A 170 13.74 6.34 -13.33
C ARG A 170 14.25 7.62 -13.97
N GLU A 171 14.07 7.81 -15.28
CA GLU A 171 14.44 9.03 -15.98
C GLU A 171 13.66 10.25 -15.43
N PHE A 172 12.38 10.07 -15.14
CA PHE A 172 11.58 11.12 -14.50
C PHE A 172 12.11 11.45 -13.10
N LEU A 173 12.36 10.45 -12.27
CA LEU A 173 12.85 10.65 -10.89
C LEU A 173 14.27 11.21 -10.85
N GLY A 174 15.11 10.93 -11.83
CA GLY A 174 16.44 11.48 -11.96
C GLY A 174 16.49 13.01 -12.07
N GLN A 175 15.35 13.64 -12.38
CA GLN A 175 15.20 15.09 -12.36
C GLN A 175 15.06 15.67 -10.94
N PHE A 176 14.85 14.82 -9.97
CA PHE A 176 14.65 15.17 -8.56
C PHE A 176 15.70 14.45 -7.70
N ARG A 177 15.89 14.92 -6.45
CA ARG A 177 16.85 14.29 -5.51
C ARG A 177 16.40 12.93 -4.95
N ALA A 178 15.15 12.54 -5.21
CA ALA A 178 14.60 11.27 -4.76
C ALA A 178 14.86 10.18 -5.81
N VAL A 179 15.85 9.34 -5.58
CA VAL A 179 16.09 8.14 -6.39
C VAL A 179 15.62 6.93 -5.58
N PRO A 180 14.77 6.04 -6.14
CA PRO A 180 14.39 4.80 -5.45
C PRO A 180 15.64 4.00 -5.11
N GLN A 181 15.74 3.53 -3.87
CA GLN A 181 16.76 2.54 -3.53
C GLN A 181 16.34 1.18 -4.09
N GLN A 182 17.30 0.46 -4.65
CA GLN A 182 17.09 -0.88 -5.22
C GLN A 182 16.76 -1.89 -4.14
#